data_2610f4df4cfce664495da18efef9d5db
#
_entry.id   2610f4df4cfce664495da18efef9d5db
#
_cell.length_a   1.000
_cell.length_b   1.000
_cell.length_c   1.000
_cell.angle_alpha   90.00
_cell.angle_beta   90.00
_cell.angle_gamma   90.00
#
_symmetry.space_group_name_H-M   'P 1'
#
loop_
_entity.id
_entity.type
_entity.pdbx_description
1 polymer ?
#
loop_
_entity_poly.entity_id
_entity_poly.type
_entity_poly.pdbx_seq_one_letter_code
_entity_poly.pdbx_strand_id
1 'polypeptide(L)'
;MIYTNITVTLPDIKNEQGFEVKDKGNGVRYLYYTKNSHRDKHGNLKHNRHSIGRIVTDEVTELDVLMPNDKYYSFYAKTNPPAGATLRGVGRPKTKEEHGQPYQDHEVYAFGYMLSCYLLAHNLGLDDILKQSFGTKVQKEIMAVASAMASKNNYGLSMIEDFTQKHYCFTQLKLTSPRLSELYGEISEESRKDFFSKWVEHNQHKKFVCYDVSSVSSYAKNITVIAWGYNRDKEKLPQFNLGLFCDMQSKLPLYYQAYNGSLNDFSNLPYVLDEAIPYGLTKQLTLVMDGGFCLEQNLELIYEKGITAIMGAPLDFGVGIREQMVAWLTHDDVKVRENVLVYHSENFYYHETEVKINSKSLRLILFKSSASRAREESSLASLYTSIEQELTDKSKISEKLAEKYSCYFDIDRKDDGSFTFEFNQSKYNESLQLCGCFGLITNNQKLKAVEILKLYREKNTVEESFASIKNDILGERMYVSKDTSHWA
;
A
#
# COMPACT_ATOMS: atom_id res chain seq x y z
N MET A 1 25.28 42.44 4.61
CA MET A 1 24.56 43.31 5.57
C MET A 1 25.19 44.67 5.56
N ILE A 2 24.43 45.73 5.69
CA ILE A 2 24.90 47.13 5.69
C ILE A 2 24.30 47.82 6.93
N TYR A 3 25.07 48.72 7.54
CA TYR A 3 24.53 49.61 8.60
C TYR A 3 23.67 50.69 7.95
N THR A 4 22.40 50.70 8.29
CA THR A 4 21.38 51.57 7.62
C THR A 4 21.20 52.92 8.29
N ASN A 5 21.67 53.05 9.52
CA ASN A 5 21.55 54.26 10.33
C ASN A 5 22.87 55.02 10.53
N ILE A 6 23.89 54.62 9.80
CA ILE A 6 25.22 55.23 9.88
C ILE A 6 25.74 55.45 8.48
N THR A 7 26.27 56.64 8.25
CA THR A 7 27.08 56.98 7.09
C THR A 7 28.49 57.43 7.56
N VAL A 8 29.46 57.13 6.75
CA VAL A 8 30.84 57.57 6.97
C VAL A 8 31.32 58.29 5.71
N THR A 9 32.28 59.18 5.87
CA THR A 9 32.89 59.87 4.75
C THR A 9 33.44 58.87 3.75
N LEU A 10 33.20 59.08 2.45
CA LEU A 10 33.72 58.20 1.42
C LEU A 10 35.26 58.32 1.43
N PRO A 11 36.00 57.16 1.51
CA PRO A 11 37.44 57.14 1.38
C PRO A 11 37.89 57.81 0.08
N ASP A 12 39.10 58.43 0.09
CA ASP A 12 39.65 59.08 -1.10
C ASP A 12 40.05 58.06 -2.18
N ILE A 13 39.04 57.70 -2.97
CA ILE A 13 39.17 56.63 -4.00
C ILE A 13 40.23 57.02 -5.06
N LYS A 14 40.50 58.31 -5.22
CA LYS A 14 41.45 58.80 -6.26
C LYS A 14 42.88 58.74 -5.79
N ASN A 15 43.12 58.97 -4.50
CA ASN A 15 44.48 59.08 -3.96
C ASN A 15 44.92 57.91 -3.12
N GLU A 16 43.98 57.08 -2.65
CA GLU A 16 44.30 55.87 -1.90
C GLU A 16 44.21 54.62 -2.81
N GLN A 17 45.26 53.75 -2.75
CA GLN A 17 45.32 52.53 -3.52
C GLN A 17 44.41 51.44 -2.94
N GLY A 18 43.87 50.62 -3.81
CA GLY A 18 43.12 49.41 -3.42
C GLY A 18 41.60 49.55 -3.44
N PHE A 19 41.08 50.71 -3.76
CA PHE A 19 39.62 50.90 -3.91
C PHE A 19 39.12 50.64 -5.32
N GLU A 20 37.93 50.10 -5.42
CA GLU A 20 37.18 49.90 -6.67
C GLU A 20 35.69 50.11 -6.43
N VAL A 21 35.06 50.95 -7.24
CA VAL A 21 33.60 51.14 -7.24
C VAL A 21 33.02 50.22 -8.29
N LYS A 22 32.01 49.42 -7.88
CA LYS A 22 31.23 48.58 -8.78
C LYS A 22 29.77 49.02 -8.79
N ASP A 23 29.27 49.34 -9.97
CA ASP A 23 27.84 49.47 -10.21
C ASP A 23 27.21 48.07 -10.42
N LYS A 24 26.16 47.79 -9.69
CA LYS A 24 25.42 46.52 -9.78
C LYS A 24 24.16 46.63 -10.65
N GLY A 25 24.04 47.71 -11.39
CA GLY A 25 22.83 48.08 -12.11
C GLY A 25 21.83 48.85 -11.23
N ASN A 26 20.88 49.52 -11.85
CA ASN A 26 19.85 50.35 -11.18
C ASN A 26 20.42 51.46 -10.27
N GLY A 27 21.62 52.01 -10.57
CA GLY A 27 22.23 53.09 -9.82
C GLY A 27 22.78 52.71 -8.44
N VAL A 28 22.88 51.41 -8.15
CA VAL A 28 23.38 50.91 -6.86
C VAL A 28 24.90 50.68 -6.94
N ARG A 29 25.68 51.56 -6.28
CA ARG A 29 27.14 51.51 -6.27
C ARG A 29 27.66 50.95 -4.97
N TYR A 30 28.64 50.04 -5.05
CA TYR A 30 29.36 49.45 -3.89
C TYR A 30 30.81 49.76 -3.94
N LEU A 31 31.41 50.08 -2.79
CA LEU A 31 32.84 50.28 -2.64
C LEU A 31 33.48 48.95 -2.19
N TYR A 32 34.50 48.57 -2.93
CA TYR A 32 35.36 47.42 -2.62
C TYR A 32 36.73 47.89 -2.21
N TYR A 33 37.35 47.24 -1.25
CA TYR A 33 38.71 47.48 -0.80
C TYR A 33 39.54 46.21 -0.91
N THR A 34 40.74 46.31 -1.51
CA THR A 34 41.72 45.24 -1.68
C THR A 34 42.90 45.54 -0.78
N LYS A 35 43.10 44.74 0.27
CA LYS A 35 44.19 44.95 1.22
C LYS A 35 45.55 44.49 0.68
N ASN A 36 45.59 43.31 0.06
CA ASN A 36 46.77 42.72 -0.53
C ASN A 36 46.38 41.70 -1.61
N SER A 37 47.39 41.33 -2.40
CA SER A 37 47.24 40.29 -3.41
C SER A 37 48.33 39.25 -3.19
N HIS A 38 48.06 38.00 -3.42
CA HIS A 38 49.01 36.90 -3.34
C HIS A 38 48.81 35.94 -4.52
N ARG A 39 49.84 35.15 -4.85
CA ARG A 39 49.69 34.06 -5.82
C ARG A 39 49.32 32.77 -5.13
N ASP A 40 48.38 32.06 -5.71
CA ASP A 40 48.01 30.74 -5.23
C ASP A 40 49.04 29.67 -5.63
N LYS A 41 48.88 28.45 -5.19
CA LYS A 41 49.76 27.31 -5.47
C LYS A 41 49.90 26.97 -6.98
N HIS A 42 49.04 27.55 -7.82
CA HIS A 42 49.06 27.39 -9.29
C HIS A 42 49.59 28.64 -10.01
N GLY A 43 50.12 29.62 -9.26
CA GLY A 43 50.66 30.87 -9.81
C GLY A 43 49.63 31.95 -10.13
N ASN A 44 48.32 31.71 -9.91
CA ASN A 44 47.27 32.66 -10.20
C ASN A 44 47.20 33.77 -9.14
N LEU A 45 47.02 35.02 -9.57
CA LEU A 45 46.91 36.16 -8.69
C LEU A 45 45.58 36.15 -7.98
N LYS A 46 45.56 36.07 -6.64
CA LYS A 46 44.39 36.16 -5.77
C LYS A 46 44.42 37.49 -5.03
N HIS A 47 43.26 38.14 -5.00
CA HIS A 47 43.10 39.41 -4.31
C HIS A 47 42.31 39.21 -3.03
N ASN A 48 42.81 39.69 -1.90
CA ASN A 48 42.08 39.77 -0.64
C ASN A 48 41.22 41.03 -0.66
N ARG A 49 40.09 40.96 -1.35
CA ARG A 49 39.19 42.07 -1.63
C ARG A 49 37.79 41.79 -1.07
N HIS A 50 37.21 42.77 -0.38
CA HIS A 50 35.89 42.71 0.16
C HIS A 50 35.10 43.99 -0.17
N SER A 51 33.76 43.84 -0.36
CA SER A 51 32.88 45.02 -0.33
C SER A 51 32.83 45.57 1.09
N ILE A 52 33.08 46.84 1.25
CA ILE A 52 33.12 47.53 2.55
C ILE A 52 31.91 48.42 2.80
N GLY A 53 31.06 48.64 1.81
CA GLY A 53 29.82 49.41 1.97
C GLY A 53 29.17 49.74 0.65
N ARG A 54 28.05 50.44 0.75
CA ARG A 54 27.24 50.98 -0.35
C ARG A 54 27.44 52.48 -0.42
N ILE A 55 27.68 53.01 -1.60
CA ILE A 55 27.76 54.47 -1.83
C ILE A 55 26.33 54.99 -2.02
N VAL A 56 25.99 55.98 -1.29
CA VAL A 56 24.72 56.69 -1.39
C VAL A 56 25.01 58.20 -1.46
N THR A 57 24.14 58.96 -2.11
CA THR A 57 24.24 60.43 -2.06
C THR A 57 23.46 60.94 -0.85
N ASP A 58 24.08 61.70 0.01
CA ASP A 58 23.47 62.27 1.18
C ASP A 58 22.48 63.37 0.74
N GLU A 59 21.23 63.31 1.26
CA GLU A 59 20.13 64.16 0.83
C GLU A 59 20.34 65.63 1.24
N VAL A 60 21.16 65.92 2.22
CA VAL A 60 21.37 67.27 2.75
C VAL A 60 22.61 67.92 2.11
N THR A 61 23.67 67.16 1.96
CA THR A 61 24.96 67.69 1.46
C THR A 61 25.17 67.48 -0.04
N GLU A 62 24.29 66.70 -0.66
CA GLU A 62 24.41 66.25 -2.07
C GLU A 62 25.75 65.56 -2.41
N LEU A 63 26.53 65.19 -1.39
CA LEU A 63 27.81 64.47 -1.54
C LEU A 63 27.62 62.95 -1.42
N ASP A 64 28.46 62.21 -2.14
CA ASP A 64 28.53 60.76 -2.00
C ASP A 64 29.14 60.39 -0.64
N VAL A 65 28.45 59.60 0.13
CA VAL A 65 28.87 59.04 1.41
C VAL A 65 28.79 57.51 1.37
N LEU A 66 29.51 56.88 2.28
CA LEU A 66 29.49 55.40 2.38
C LEU A 66 28.57 54.95 3.51
N MET A 67 27.58 54.12 3.20
CA MET A 67 26.91 53.31 4.20
C MET A 67 27.78 52.07 4.44
N PRO A 68 28.45 51.98 5.58
CA PRO A 68 29.43 50.92 5.82
C PRO A 68 28.76 49.56 6.10
N ASN A 69 29.49 48.48 5.94
CA ASN A 69 29.09 47.14 6.38
C ASN A 69 30.06 46.62 7.47
N ASP A 70 29.82 45.40 7.92
CA ASP A 70 30.71 44.74 8.90
C ASP A 70 32.17 44.64 8.45
N LYS A 71 32.41 44.53 7.15
CA LYS A 71 33.80 44.50 6.58
C LYS A 71 34.46 45.86 6.56
N TYR A 72 33.71 46.95 6.52
CA TYR A 72 34.29 48.27 6.70
C TYR A 72 35.03 48.38 8.03
N TYR A 73 34.38 48.00 9.12
CA TYR A 73 34.95 48.08 10.48
C TYR A 73 36.01 46.99 10.73
N SER A 74 35.73 45.74 10.37
CA SER A 74 36.61 44.62 10.68
C SER A 74 37.81 44.48 9.74
N PHE A 75 37.67 44.90 8.48
CA PHE A 75 38.69 44.66 7.44
C PHE A 75 39.44 45.91 7.00
N TYR A 76 38.72 47.04 6.79
CA TYR A 76 39.31 48.30 6.34
C TYR A 76 39.70 49.18 7.53
N ALA A 77 38.77 49.74 8.27
CA ALA A 77 39.02 50.69 9.36
C ALA A 77 39.63 50.05 10.61
N LYS A 78 39.49 48.76 10.80
CA LYS A 78 39.95 48.00 11.98
C LYS A 78 39.47 48.60 13.32
N THR A 79 38.26 49.08 13.33
CA THR A 79 37.57 49.66 14.51
C THR A 79 36.25 48.93 14.79
N ASN A 80 35.61 49.22 15.89
CA ASN A 80 34.24 48.74 16.16
C ASN A 80 33.22 49.71 15.58
N PRO A 81 32.05 49.23 15.15
CA PRO A 81 30.96 50.11 14.77
C PRO A 81 30.53 50.97 15.99
N PRO A 82 30.04 52.20 15.75
CA PRO A 82 29.55 53.07 16.81
C PRO A 82 28.39 52.40 17.60
N ALA A 83 28.25 52.80 18.88
CA ALA A 83 27.14 52.33 19.71
C ALA A 83 25.82 52.72 19.06
N GLY A 84 24.89 51.74 18.97
CA GLY A 84 23.59 51.92 18.33
C GLY A 84 23.56 51.66 16.80
N ALA A 85 24.66 51.23 16.22
CA ALA A 85 24.73 50.86 14.81
C ALA A 85 23.84 49.64 14.53
N THR A 86 22.92 49.76 13.61
CA THR A 86 21.96 48.71 13.23
C THR A 86 22.33 48.10 11.89
N LEU A 87 22.78 46.82 11.93
CA LEU A 87 23.14 46.06 10.75
C LEU A 87 21.92 45.40 10.11
N ARG A 88 21.59 45.79 8.90
CA ARG A 88 20.47 45.14 8.14
C ARG A 88 20.98 44.51 6.85
N GLY A 89 20.39 43.39 6.50
CA GLY A 89 20.61 42.78 5.18
C GLY A 89 20.02 43.66 4.08
N VAL A 90 20.77 43.91 3.00
CA VAL A 90 20.23 44.61 1.82
C VAL A 90 19.42 43.58 1.03
N GLY A 91 18.13 43.52 1.31
CA GLY A 91 17.17 42.83 0.46
C GLY A 91 16.97 43.57 -0.89
N ARG A 92 16.43 42.86 -1.88
CA ARG A 92 16.03 43.47 -3.17
C ARG A 92 15.17 44.71 -2.91
N PRO A 93 15.38 45.87 -3.59
CA PRO A 93 14.54 47.04 -3.37
C PRO A 93 13.08 46.67 -3.63
N LYS A 94 12.23 46.84 -2.61
CA LYS A 94 10.80 46.74 -2.77
C LYS A 94 10.32 47.96 -3.54
N THR A 95 9.54 47.77 -4.60
CA THR A 95 8.81 48.82 -5.28
C THR A 95 7.91 49.58 -4.29
N LYS A 96 7.77 50.89 -4.47
CA LYS A 96 7.15 51.88 -3.56
C LYS A 96 5.66 51.70 -3.25
N GLU A 97 5.06 50.54 -3.38
CA GLU A 97 3.63 50.28 -3.19
C GLU A 97 3.30 49.12 -2.26
N GLU A 98 3.97 49.03 -1.10
CA GLU A 98 3.46 48.14 -0.06
C GLU A 98 3.60 48.76 1.32
N HIS A 99 2.62 49.64 1.67
CA HIS A 99 2.27 49.90 3.05
C HIS A 99 1.49 48.70 3.60
N GLY A 100 2.19 47.58 3.82
CA GLY A 100 1.75 46.42 4.57
C GLY A 100 2.79 46.12 5.60
N GLN A 101 2.38 45.70 6.79
CA GLN A 101 3.27 45.13 7.82
C GLN A 101 4.20 44.10 7.16
N PRO A 102 5.46 43.93 7.61
CA PRO A 102 6.32 42.93 7.01
C PRO A 102 5.61 41.58 7.07
N TYR A 103 5.27 41.03 5.91
CA TYR A 103 4.81 39.64 5.79
C TYR A 103 5.94 38.79 6.39
N GLN A 104 5.71 38.28 7.55
CA GLN A 104 6.40 37.06 7.95
C GLN A 104 5.94 36.03 6.94
N ASP A 105 6.86 35.34 6.27
CA ASP A 105 6.52 34.17 5.47
C ASP A 105 5.89 33.16 6.43
N HIS A 106 4.58 33.24 6.57
CA HIS A 106 3.81 32.25 7.30
C HIS A 106 3.69 31.05 6.37
N GLU A 107 4.31 29.96 6.75
CA GLU A 107 4.04 28.70 6.11
C GLU A 107 2.58 28.33 6.44
N VAL A 108 1.74 28.23 5.41
CA VAL A 108 0.34 27.83 5.56
C VAL A 108 0.21 26.37 5.20
N TYR A 109 -0.26 25.57 6.14
CA TYR A 109 -0.49 24.16 5.96
C TYR A 109 -1.97 23.81 5.99
N ALA A 110 -2.40 22.89 5.13
CA ALA A 110 -3.69 22.23 5.27
C ALA A 110 -3.67 21.33 6.52
N PHE A 111 -4.63 21.51 7.43
CA PHE A 111 -4.63 20.83 8.72
C PHE A 111 -5.77 19.81 8.87
N GLY A 112 -6.98 20.12 8.38
CA GLY A 112 -8.20 19.37 8.69
C GLY A 112 -8.12 17.88 8.32
N TYR A 113 -7.57 17.56 7.15
CA TYR A 113 -7.40 16.18 6.69
C TYR A 113 -6.46 15.39 7.62
N MET A 114 -5.30 15.97 7.93
CA MET A 114 -4.32 15.34 8.83
C MET A 114 -4.87 15.15 10.24
N LEU A 115 -5.64 16.12 10.75
CA LEU A 115 -6.30 15.98 12.03
C LEU A 115 -7.30 14.80 12.02
N SER A 116 -8.08 14.66 10.95
CA SER A 116 -9.03 13.54 10.81
C SER A 116 -8.31 12.19 10.80
N CYS A 117 -7.22 12.05 10.04
CA CYS A 117 -6.40 10.83 10.03
C CYS A 117 -5.83 10.52 11.42
N TYR A 118 -5.35 11.55 12.12
CA TYR A 118 -4.77 11.39 13.46
C TYR A 118 -5.82 10.99 14.50
N LEU A 119 -6.99 11.62 14.49
CA LEU A 119 -8.10 11.27 15.37
C LEU A 119 -8.59 9.84 15.11
N LEU A 120 -8.67 9.42 13.85
CA LEU A 120 -9.03 8.04 13.50
C LEU A 120 -8.00 7.05 14.05
N ALA A 121 -6.72 7.28 13.82
CA ALA A 121 -5.65 6.43 14.33
C ALA A 121 -5.65 6.37 15.86
N HIS A 122 -5.89 7.50 16.53
CA HIS A 122 -5.99 7.58 17.98
C HIS A 122 -7.19 6.77 18.51
N ASN A 123 -8.35 6.93 17.91
CA ASN A 123 -9.56 6.18 18.30
C ASN A 123 -9.41 4.65 18.11
N LEU A 124 -8.57 4.24 17.16
CA LEU A 124 -8.22 2.84 16.92
C LEU A 124 -7.07 2.33 17.81
N GLY A 125 -6.43 3.19 18.60
CA GLY A 125 -5.23 2.87 19.36
C GLY A 125 -3.97 2.68 18.51
N LEU A 126 -4.07 2.93 17.19
CA LEU A 126 -3.00 2.68 16.21
C LEU A 126 -1.80 3.59 16.44
N ASP A 127 -2.01 4.86 16.75
CA ASP A 127 -0.95 5.85 16.99
C ASP A 127 -0.08 5.48 18.20
N ASP A 128 -0.69 5.04 19.30
CA ASP A 128 0.01 4.61 20.50
C ASP A 128 0.81 3.31 20.25
N ILE A 129 0.23 2.35 19.54
CA ILE A 129 0.90 1.09 19.20
C ILE A 129 2.08 1.34 18.28
N LEU A 130 1.92 2.18 17.24
CA LEU A 130 3.02 2.59 16.36
C LEU A 130 4.13 3.27 17.14
N LYS A 131 3.78 4.18 18.08
CA LYS A 131 4.74 4.88 18.93
C LYS A 131 5.54 3.93 19.83
N GLN A 132 4.88 2.93 20.40
CA GLN A 132 5.52 1.93 21.26
C GLN A 132 6.49 1.04 20.47
N SER A 133 6.14 0.67 19.24
CA SER A 133 6.92 -0.27 18.45
C SER A 133 8.05 0.40 17.64
N PHE A 134 7.85 1.64 17.19
CA PHE A 134 8.80 2.33 16.31
C PHE A 134 9.37 3.64 16.89
N GLY A 135 8.88 4.09 18.04
CA GLY A 135 9.24 5.38 18.63
C GLY A 135 8.50 6.56 18.00
N THR A 136 8.50 7.69 18.71
CA THR A 136 7.67 8.86 18.36
C THR A 136 8.00 9.47 17.00
N LYS A 137 9.28 9.49 16.58
CA LYS A 137 9.69 10.06 15.29
C LYS A 137 9.15 9.23 14.15
N VAL A 138 9.46 7.93 14.14
CA VAL A 138 9.07 6.99 13.08
C VAL A 138 7.54 6.85 13.02
N GLN A 139 6.85 6.81 14.16
CA GLN A 139 5.39 6.81 14.21
C GLN A 139 4.77 7.99 13.45
N LYS A 140 5.28 9.22 13.65
CA LYS A 140 4.78 10.41 12.96
C LYS A 140 5.06 10.36 11.45
N GLU A 141 6.22 9.85 11.07
CA GLU A 141 6.61 9.70 9.67
C GLU A 141 5.75 8.63 8.97
N ILE A 142 5.52 7.48 9.60
CA ILE A 142 4.59 6.44 9.10
C ILE A 142 3.18 7.03 8.92
N MET A 143 2.67 7.76 9.91
CA MET A 143 1.36 8.40 9.84
C MET A 143 1.26 9.41 8.70
N ALA A 144 2.31 10.19 8.46
CA ALA A 144 2.34 11.15 7.34
C ALA A 144 2.33 10.43 5.98
N VAL A 145 3.13 9.37 5.82
CA VAL A 145 3.17 8.56 4.58
C VAL A 145 1.81 7.91 4.34
N ALA A 146 1.26 7.21 5.34
CA ALA A 146 -0.03 6.53 5.22
C ALA A 146 -1.17 7.52 4.89
N SER A 147 -1.19 8.69 5.54
CA SER A 147 -2.19 9.73 5.24
C SER A 147 -2.05 10.29 3.83
N ALA A 148 -0.81 10.49 3.35
CA ALA A 148 -0.58 10.94 1.99
C ALA A 148 -1.10 9.92 0.95
N MET A 149 -0.76 8.65 1.14
CA MET A 149 -1.21 7.56 0.25
C MET A 149 -2.73 7.40 0.27
N ALA A 150 -3.37 7.52 1.43
CA ALA A 150 -4.83 7.42 1.57
C ALA A 150 -5.59 8.68 1.12
N SER A 151 -4.91 9.75 0.70
CA SER A 151 -5.58 10.95 0.23
C SER A 151 -6.19 10.76 -1.16
N LYS A 152 -7.31 11.44 -1.44
CA LYS A 152 -7.97 11.40 -2.75
C LYS A 152 -7.09 11.87 -3.92
N ASN A 153 -6.00 12.56 -3.63
CA ASN A 153 -5.04 13.02 -4.65
C ASN A 153 -4.02 11.94 -5.04
N ASN A 154 -4.14 10.74 -4.49
CA ASN A 154 -3.30 9.58 -4.80
C ASN A 154 -1.80 9.94 -4.84
N TYR A 155 -1.29 10.46 -3.73
CA TYR A 155 0.14 10.74 -3.60
C TYR A 155 0.94 9.45 -3.58
N GLY A 156 1.55 9.10 -4.70
CA GLY A 156 2.57 8.05 -4.73
C GLY A 156 3.82 8.44 -3.91
N LEU A 157 4.68 7.47 -3.62
CA LEU A 157 5.87 7.68 -2.77
C LEU A 157 6.76 8.85 -3.24
N SER A 158 6.85 9.10 -4.54
CA SER A 158 7.60 10.23 -5.12
C SER A 158 7.01 11.61 -4.80
N MET A 159 5.75 11.67 -4.37
CA MET A 159 5.02 12.92 -4.08
C MET A 159 4.85 13.18 -2.59
N ILE A 160 5.38 12.32 -1.72
CA ILE A 160 5.24 12.46 -0.26
C ILE A 160 5.87 13.77 0.24
N GLU A 161 6.99 14.19 -0.37
CA GLU A 161 7.62 15.47 -0.03
C GLU A 161 6.70 16.65 -0.32
N ASP A 162 6.06 16.67 -1.49
CA ASP A 162 5.08 17.72 -1.86
C ASP A 162 3.87 17.73 -0.91
N PHE A 163 3.37 16.54 -0.53
CA PHE A 163 2.31 16.41 0.45
C PHE A 163 2.70 17.02 1.80
N THR A 164 3.88 16.67 2.33
CA THR A 164 4.34 17.17 3.63
C THR A 164 4.70 18.65 3.64
N GLN A 165 4.95 19.25 2.47
CA GLN A 165 5.11 20.70 2.32
C GLN A 165 3.77 21.45 2.36
N LYS A 166 2.67 20.81 2.04
CA LYS A 166 1.32 21.41 1.96
C LYS A 166 0.44 21.10 3.18
N HIS A 167 0.74 20.00 3.90
CA HIS A 167 -0.06 19.52 5.02
C HIS A 167 0.73 19.53 6.32
N TYR A 168 0.08 19.87 7.42
CA TYR A 168 0.68 19.78 8.76
C TYR A 168 0.69 18.32 9.23
N CYS A 169 1.83 17.66 9.09
CA CYS A 169 1.97 16.22 9.32
C CYS A 169 2.50 15.85 10.72
N PHE A 170 2.47 16.77 11.70
CA PHE A 170 2.98 16.56 13.06
C PHE A 170 4.45 16.10 13.14
N THR A 171 5.19 16.20 12.05
CA THR A 171 6.63 15.92 11.98
C THR A 171 7.41 17.19 11.67
N GLN A 172 8.60 17.30 12.26
CA GLN A 172 9.51 18.42 11.99
C GLN A 172 10.41 18.17 10.78
N LEU A 173 10.42 16.94 10.26
CA LEU A 173 11.27 16.53 9.14
C LEU A 173 10.48 16.55 7.83
N LYS A 174 11.10 17.07 6.77
CA LYS A 174 10.60 16.90 5.40
C LYS A 174 10.85 15.46 4.96
N LEU A 175 9.81 14.79 4.48
CA LEU A 175 9.91 13.42 3.98
C LEU A 175 10.36 13.41 2.52
N THR A 176 11.64 13.76 2.31
CA THR A 176 12.29 13.66 1.00
C THR A 176 12.49 12.19 0.59
N SER A 177 12.71 11.92 -0.69
CA SER A 177 12.97 10.56 -1.19
C SER A 177 14.13 9.85 -0.47
N PRO A 178 15.29 10.48 -0.18
CA PRO A 178 16.33 9.88 0.66
C PRO A 178 15.80 9.55 2.07
N ARG A 179 15.04 10.47 2.71
CA ARG A 179 14.50 10.22 4.06
C ARG A 179 13.50 9.06 4.08
N LEU A 180 12.67 8.92 3.05
CA LEU A 180 11.77 7.76 2.92
C LEU A 180 12.56 6.45 2.82
N SER A 181 13.65 6.43 2.07
CA SER A 181 14.51 5.24 1.98
C SER A 181 15.18 4.90 3.31
N GLU A 182 15.57 5.90 4.11
CA GLU A 182 16.07 5.71 5.47
C GLU A 182 14.97 5.19 6.39
N LEU A 183 13.76 5.79 6.35
CA LEU A 183 12.61 5.38 7.15
C LEU A 183 12.28 3.90 6.94
N TYR A 184 12.20 3.44 5.70
CA TYR A 184 11.97 2.03 5.41
C TYR A 184 13.12 1.12 5.91
N GLY A 185 14.34 1.62 5.96
CA GLY A 185 15.47 0.90 6.55
C GLY A 185 15.47 0.88 8.09
N GLU A 186 14.82 1.86 8.73
CA GLU A 186 14.66 1.94 10.19
C GLU A 186 13.58 0.98 10.72
N ILE A 187 12.63 0.56 9.87
CA ILE A 187 11.58 -0.41 10.21
C ILE A 187 12.18 -1.82 10.20
N SER A 188 12.68 -2.26 11.36
CA SER A 188 13.26 -3.58 11.51
C SER A 188 12.19 -4.68 11.56
N GLU A 189 12.60 -5.92 11.27
CA GLU A 189 11.72 -7.08 11.43
C GLU A 189 11.24 -7.24 12.88
N GLU A 190 12.10 -6.94 13.86
CA GLU A 190 11.77 -7.01 15.28
C GLU A 190 10.69 -5.97 15.65
N SER A 191 10.85 -4.71 15.25
CA SER A 191 9.87 -3.66 15.53
C SER A 191 8.54 -3.92 14.82
N ARG A 192 8.56 -4.50 13.64
CA ARG A 192 7.36 -4.93 12.92
C ARG A 192 6.65 -6.09 13.63
N LYS A 193 7.39 -7.09 14.11
CA LYS A 193 6.83 -8.17 14.92
C LYS A 193 6.21 -7.65 16.22
N ASP A 194 6.87 -6.73 16.89
CA ASP A 194 6.35 -6.07 18.09
C ASP A 194 5.05 -5.31 17.80
N PHE A 195 5.01 -4.56 16.69
CA PHE A 195 3.80 -3.88 16.24
C PHE A 195 2.64 -4.85 16.02
N PHE A 196 2.84 -5.93 15.25
CA PHE A 196 1.77 -6.89 14.99
C PHE A 196 1.30 -7.60 16.25
N SER A 197 2.21 -7.97 17.16
CA SER A 197 1.82 -8.56 18.45
C SER A 197 0.87 -7.65 19.23
N LYS A 198 1.23 -6.36 19.37
CA LYS A 198 0.39 -5.38 20.08
C LYS A 198 -0.90 -5.06 19.34
N TRP A 199 -0.86 -4.96 18.01
CA TRP A 199 -2.02 -4.66 17.18
C TRP A 199 -3.06 -5.79 17.23
N VAL A 200 -2.62 -7.04 17.11
CA VAL A 200 -3.48 -8.20 17.23
C VAL A 200 -4.03 -8.32 18.65
N GLU A 201 -3.19 -8.14 19.67
CA GLU A 201 -3.62 -8.15 21.08
C GLU A 201 -4.68 -7.07 21.36
N HIS A 202 -4.48 -5.85 20.89
CA HIS A 202 -5.44 -4.76 21.02
C HIS A 202 -6.80 -5.10 20.37
N ASN A 203 -6.79 -5.90 19.31
CA ASN A 203 -7.98 -6.32 18.56
C ASN A 203 -8.48 -7.75 18.90
N GLN A 204 -8.04 -8.33 20.02
CA GLN A 204 -8.33 -9.73 20.40
C GLN A 204 -9.80 -10.10 20.66
N HIS A 205 -10.70 -9.15 20.69
CA HIS A 205 -12.13 -9.44 20.93
C HIS A 205 -12.83 -10.09 19.73
N LYS A 206 -12.10 -10.43 18.70
CA LYS A 206 -12.59 -10.89 17.41
C LYS A 206 -12.57 -12.42 17.35
N LYS A 207 -13.74 -13.00 17.04
CA LYS A 207 -13.88 -14.46 16.94
C LYS A 207 -13.64 -15.01 15.55
N PHE A 208 -13.80 -14.17 14.51
CA PHE A 208 -13.78 -14.58 13.12
C PHE A 208 -12.82 -13.71 12.33
N VAL A 209 -11.89 -14.35 11.63
CA VAL A 209 -10.87 -13.71 10.81
C VAL A 209 -10.92 -14.32 9.42
N CYS A 210 -11.02 -13.48 8.39
CA CYS A 210 -10.86 -13.96 7.02
C CYS A 210 -9.39 -13.87 6.60
N TYR A 211 -8.97 -14.86 5.81
CA TYR A 211 -7.68 -14.89 5.17
C TYR A 211 -7.84 -15.09 3.67
N ASP A 212 -7.16 -14.27 2.90
CA ASP A 212 -7.02 -14.42 1.46
C ASP A 212 -5.69 -13.85 0.98
N VAL A 213 -5.37 -14.07 -0.29
CA VAL A 213 -4.13 -13.68 -0.93
C VAL A 213 -4.40 -12.88 -2.19
N SER A 214 -3.57 -11.89 -2.45
CA SER A 214 -3.57 -11.16 -3.71
C SER A 214 -2.16 -11.00 -4.26
N SER A 215 -2.05 -10.80 -5.58
CA SER A 215 -0.78 -10.54 -6.25
C SER A 215 -0.50 -9.04 -6.28
N VAL A 216 0.77 -8.65 -6.06
CA VAL A 216 1.25 -7.28 -6.22
C VAL A 216 2.39 -7.28 -7.22
N SER A 217 2.19 -6.63 -8.36
CA SER A 217 3.17 -6.57 -9.45
C SER A 217 4.33 -5.64 -9.12
N SER A 218 5.53 -5.90 -9.66
CA SER A 218 6.68 -5.03 -9.47
C SER A 218 7.63 -5.04 -10.67
N TYR A 219 8.25 -3.90 -10.92
CA TYR A 219 9.38 -3.76 -11.87
C TYR A 219 10.74 -3.98 -11.21
N ALA A 220 10.81 -4.19 -9.90
CA ALA A 220 12.06 -4.37 -9.19
C ALA A 220 12.74 -5.69 -9.59
N LYS A 221 14.07 -5.61 -9.79
CA LYS A 221 14.87 -6.77 -10.24
C LYS A 221 15.68 -7.42 -9.11
N ASN A 222 15.87 -6.70 -8.00
CA ASN A 222 16.80 -7.07 -6.94
C ASN A 222 16.06 -7.37 -5.62
N ILE A 223 14.82 -7.82 -5.69
CA ILE A 223 14.02 -8.20 -4.53
C ILE A 223 13.70 -9.69 -4.63
N THR A 224 14.13 -10.45 -3.65
CA THR A 224 14.11 -11.93 -3.68
C THR A 224 12.73 -12.55 -3.72
N VAL A 225 11.72 -11.86 -3.18
CA VAL A 225 10.34 -12.35 -3.19
C VAL A 225 9.60 -12.08 -4.50
N ILE A 226 10.17 -11.25 -5.39
CA ILE A 226 9.55 -10.94 -6.68
C ILE A 226 9.94 -12.01 -7.69
N ALA A 227 8.94 -12.73 -8.20
CA ALA A 227 9.12 -13.80 -9.16
C ALA A 227 7.94 -13.86 -10.13
N TRP A 228 8.13 -14.54 -11.25
CA TRP A 228 7.05 -14.87 -12.17
C TRP A 228 6.16 -15.95 -11.57
N GLY A 229 4.85 -15.72 -11.59
CA GLY A 229 3.85 -16.64 -11.06
C GLY A 229 2.47 -16.37 -11.65
N TYR A 230 1.44 -16.97 -11.06
CA TYR A 230 0.06 -16.71 -11.44
C TYR A 230 -0.36 -15.33 -10.95
N ASN A 231 -0.49 -14.39 -11.88
CA ASN A 231 -0.93 -13.03 -11.56
C ASN A 231 -2.45 -12.93 -11.64
N ARG A 232 -3.10 -12.62 -10.52
CA ARG A 232 -4.56 -12.52 -10.42
C ARG A 232 -5.13 -11.36 -11.24
N ASP A 233 -4.35 -10.29 -11.43
CA ASP A 233 -4.74 -9.12 -12.21
C ASP A 233 -4.42 -9.31 -13.72
N LYS A 234 -3.92 -10.50 -14.09
CA LYS A 234 -3.52 -10.87 -15.47
C LYS A 234 -2.44 -9.97 -16.08
N GLU A 235 -1.70 -9.26 -15.25
CA GLU A 235 -0.53 -8.49 -15.68
C GLU A 235 0.63 -9.42 -16.06
N LYS A 236 1.35 -9.06 -17.13
CA LYS A 236 2.55 -9.78 -17.56
C LYS A 236 3.79 -9.19 -16.88
N LEU A 237 3.83 -9.24 -15.55
CA LEU A 237 4.89 -8.72 -14.71
C LEU A 237 5.25 -9.74 -13.63
N PRO A 238 6.49 -9.76 -13.15
CA PRO A 238 6.83 -10.47 -11.92
C PRO A 238 6.13 -9.81 -10.73
N GLN A 239 5.87 -10.59 -9.69
CA GLN A 239 5.04 -10.21 -8.57
C GLN A 239 5.57 -10.82 -7.27
N PHE A 240 5.06 -10.34 -6.16
CA PHE A 240 4.99 -11.09 -4.91
C PHE A 240 3.53 -11.33 -4.53
N ASN A 241 3.30 -12.31 -3.67
CA ASN A 241 1.98 -12.61 -3.14
C ASN A 241 1.85 -11.97 -1.75
N LEU A 242 0.71 -11.33 -1.49
CA LEU A 242 0.37 -10.69 -0.23
C LEU A 242 -0.80 -11.43 0.41
N GLY A 243 -0.53 -12.19 1.46
CA GLY A 243 -1.55 -12.79 2.32
C GLY A 243 -2.00 -11.79 3.38
N LEU A 244 -3.30 -11.66 3.58
CA LEU A 244 -3.90 -10.68 4.49
C LEU A 244 -4.90 -11.36 5.42
N PHE A 245 -4.76 -11.10 6.72
CA PHE A 245 -5.73 -11.48 7.75
C PHE A 245 -6.54 -10.24 8.14
N CYS A 246 -7.86 -10.34 8.01
CA CYS A 246 -8.78 -9.25 8.39
C CYS A 246 -9.78 -9.73 9.43
N ASP A 247 -10.01 -8.93 10.43
CA ASP A 247 -11.14 -9.14 11.34
C ASP A 247 -12.46 -8.89 10.63
N MET A 248 -13.36 -9.86 10.69
CA MET A 248 -14.62 -9.79 9.95
C MET A 248 -15.63 -8.82 10.56
N GLN A 249 -15.53 -8.52 11.84
CA GLN A 249 -16.45 -7.61 12.52
C GLN A 249 -16.05 -6.14 12.35
N SER A 250 -14.80 -5.80 12.64
CA SER A 250 -14.28 -4.42 12.52
C SER A 250 -13.86 -4.07 11.11
N LYS A 251 -13.69 -5.06 10.24
CA LYS A 251 -13.11 -4.95 8.89
C LYS A 251 -11.68 -4.42 8.87
N LEU A 252 -10.98 -4.49 9.99
CA LEU A 252 -9.60 -4.04 10.10
C LEU A 252 -8.62 -5.13 9.66
N PRO A 253 -7.59 -4.80 8.87
CA PRO A 253 -6.44 -5.68 8.67
C PRO A 253 -5.73 -5.92 10.00
N LEU A 254 -5.45 -7.18 10.33
CA LEU A 254 -4.78 -7.58 11.56
C LEU A 254 -3.29 -7.93 11.31
N TYR A 255 -3.02 -8.62 10.23
CA TYR A 255 -1.68 -9.08 9.89
C TYR A 255 -1.56 -9.32 8.39
N TYR A 256 -0.38 -9.08 7.85
CA TYR A 256 -0.07 -9.43 6.48
C TYR A 256 1.24 -10.22 6.38
N GLN A 257 1.34 -11.06 5.36
CA GLN A 257 2.54 -11.77 5.01
C GLN A 257 2.80 -11.67 3.51
N ALA A 258 3.93 -11.07 3.14
CA ALA A 258 4.40 -11.11 1.76
C ALA A 258 5.28 -12.33 1.54
N TYR A 259 5.17 -12.98 0.38
CA TYR A 259 5.98 -14.13 0.04
C TYR A 259 6.21 -14.23 -1.48
N ASN A 260 7.10 -15.14 -1.88
CA ASN A 260 7.56 -15.24 -3.26
C ASN A 260 6.41 -15.47 -4.25
N GLY A 261 6.36 -14.66 -5.30
CA GLY A 261 5.29 -14.68 -6.30
C GLY A 261 5.17 -15.94 -7.14
N SER A 262 6.20 -16.79 -7.15
CA SER A 262 6.14 -18.09 -7.83
C SER A 262 5.46 -19.18 -7.02
N LEU A 263 5.29 -18.97 -5.70
CA LEU A 263 4.66 -19.97 -4.83
C LEU A 263 3.14 -19.99 -5.05
N ASN A 264 2.58 -21.18 -5.04
CA ASN A 264 1.15 -21.35 -5.06
C ASN A 264 0.58 -20.95 -3.69
N ASP A 265 -0.43 -20.07 -3.68
CA ASP A 265 -1.07 -19.54 -2.47
C ASP A 265 -1.57 -20.67 -1.55
N PHE A 266 -2.14 -21.70 -2.14
CA PHE A 266 -2.76 -22.79 -1.40
C PHE A 266 -1.74 -23.68 -0.72
N SER A 267 -0.59 -23.93 -1.33
CA SER A 267 0.49 -24.71 -0.74
C SER A 267 1.35 -23.92 0.25
N ASN A 268 1.24 -22.61 0.28
CA ASN A 268 1.97 -21.74 1.20
C ASN A 268 1.24 -21.50 2.54
N LEU A 269 -0.01 -21.93 2.67
CA LEU A 269 -0.81 -21.76 3.89
C LEU A 269 -0.10 -22.26 5.16
N PRO A 270 0.60 -23.43 5.16
CA PRO A 270 1.33 -23.89 6.34
C PRO A 270 2.32 -22.87 6.87
N TYR A 271 3.14 -22.29 5.99
CA TYR A 271 4.12 -21.26 6.35
C TYR A 271 3.45 -20.01 6.91
N VAL A 272 2.40 -19.52 6.26
CA VAL A 272 1.69 -18.32 6.69
C VAL A 272 1.04 -18.52 8.06
N LEU A 273 0.47 -19.70 8.32
CA LEU A 273 -0.11 -20.02 9.63
C LEU A 273 0.96 -20.11 10.72
N ASP A 274 2.13 -20.68 10.43
CA ASP A 274 3.24 -20.75 11.37
C ASP A 274 3.74 -19.37 11.77
N GLU A 275 3.82 -18.45 10.83
CA GLU A 275 4.16 -17.05 11.08
C GLU A 275 3.05 -16.28 11.84
N ALA A 276 1.77 -16.60 11.61
CA ALA A 276 0.63 -15.93 12.24
C ALA A 276 0.32 -16.42 13.67
N ILE A 277 0.64 -17.68 13.99
CA ILE A 277 0.38 -18.30 15.30
C ILE A 277 0.99 -17.53 16.49
N PRO A 278 2.26 -17.05 16.43
CA PRO A 278 2.86 -16.28 17.52
C PRO A 278 2.09 -15.03 17.91
N TYR A 279 1.35 -14.44 16.97
CA TYR A 279 0.50 -13.26 17.22
C TYR A 279 -0.91 -13.60 17.70
N GLY A 280 -1.21 -14.86 17.95
CA GLY A 280 -2.52 -15.30 18.45
C GLY A 280 -3.61 -15.39 17.37
N LEU A 281 -3.28 -15.23 16.08
CA LEU A 281 -4.24 -15.18 14.98
C LEU A 281 -4.95 -16.51 14.68
N THR A 282 -4.50 -17.62 15.24
CA THR A 282 -5.07 -18.95 14.99
C THR A 282 -5.65 -19.62 16.24
N LYS A 283 -5.20 -19.23 17.42
CA LYS A 283 -5.72 -19.77 18.70
C LYS A 283 -7.04 -19.07 19.05
N GLN A 284 -8.08 -19.87 19.30
CA GLN A 284 -9.43 -19.42 19.67
C GLN A 284 -10.18 -18.62 18.57
N LEU A 285 -9.61 -18.48 17.38
CA LEU A 285 -10.26 -17.83 16.24
C LEU A 285 -10.84 -18.88 15.29
N THR A 286 -11.84 -18.49 14.53
CA THR A 286 -12.32 -19.23 13.37
C THR A 286 -11.82 -18.55 12.11
N LEU A 287 -11.00 -19.23 11.32
CA LEU A 287 -10.52 -18.74 10.03
C LEU A 287 -11.59 -18.98 8.96
N VAL A 288 -11.85 -17.98 8.16
CA VAL A 288 -12.73 -18.08 7.00
C VAL A 288 -11.89 -17.87 5.74
N MET A 289 -11.88 -18.87 4.86
CA MET A 289 -11.01 -18.90 3.67
C MET A 289 -11.79 -19.30 2.42
N ASP A 290 -11.25 -18.96 1.25
CA ASP A 290 -11.85 -19.34 -0.02
C ASP A 290 -11.69 -20.84 -0.33
N GLY A 291 -12.47 -21.35 -1.28
CA GLY A 291 -12.48 -22.76 -1.68
C GLY A 291 -11.13 -23.23 -2.26
N GLY A 292 -10.31 -22.33 -2.79
CA GLY A 292 -8.97 -22.64 -3.24
C GLY A 292 -8.06 -23.18 -2.13
N PHE A 293 -8.29 -22.82 -0.86
CA PHE A 293 -7.53 -23.33 0.28
C PHE A 293 -8.02 -24.70 0.76
N CYS A 294 -9.12 -25.22 0.23
CA CYS A 294 -9.67 -26.52 0.58
C CYS A 294 -8.88 -27.64 -0.09
N LEU A 295 -7.71 -27.93 0.42
CA LEU A 295 -6.83 -29.05 0.05
C LEU A 295 -6.70 -30.00 1.23
N GLU A 296 -6.55 -31.31 0.98
CA GLU A 296 -6.40 -32.32 2.04
C GLU A 296 -5.27 -31.95 3.00
N GLN A 297 -4.12 -31.53 2.49
CA GLN A 297 -2.96 -31.11 3.29
C GLN A 297 -3.28 -29.92 4.22
N ASN A 298 -4.04 -28.95 3.73
CA ASN A 298 -4.43 -27.78 4.52
C ASN A 298 -5.45 -28.14 5.59
N LEU A 299 -6.37 -29.02 5.28
CA LEU A 299 -7.38 -29.51 6.24
C LEU A 299 -6.74 -30.32 7.35
N GLU A 300 -5.76 -31.19 7.02
CA GLU A 300 -4.96 -31.90 8.01
C GLU A 300 -4.20 -30.96 8.93
N LEU A 301 -3.50 -29.99 8.37
CA LEU A 301 -2.75 -28.97 9.11
C LEU A 301 -3.64 -28.20 10.09
N ILE A 302 -4.79 -27.71 9.61
CA ILE A 302 -5.78 -26.98 10.41
C ILE A 302 -6.22 -27.86 11.59
N TYR A 303 -6.46 -29.11 11.34
CA TYR A 303 -6.89 -30.05 12.38
C TYR A 303 -5.78 -30.32 13.39
N GLU A 304 -4.54 -30.56 12.93
CA GLU A 304 -3.37 -30.82 13.78
C GLU A 304 -3.01 -29.64 14.68
N LYS A 305 -3.15 -28.42 14.14
CA LYS A 305 -2.90 -27.18 14.88
C LYS A 305 -4.06 -26.78 15.81
N GLY A 306 -5.19 -27.51 15.77
CA GLY A 306 -6.39 -27.20 16.56
C GLY A 306 -7.04 -25.88 16.16
N ILE A 307 -6.86 -25.46 14.88
CA ILE A 307 -7.47 -24.26 14.33
C ILE A 307 -8.91 -24.58 13.94
N THR A 308 -9.84 -23.66 14.24
CA THR A 308 -11.19 -23.73 13.70
C THR A 308 -11.25 -23.03 12.35
N ALA A 309 -11.85 -23.65 11.32
CA ALA A 309 -11.94 -23.07 9.99
C ALA A 309 -13.33 -23.26 9.34
N ILE A 310 -13.69 -22.33 8.46
CA ILE A 310 -14.78 -22.40 7.51
C ILE A 310 -14.18 -22.14 6.12
N MET A 311 -14.37 -23.07 5.19
CA MET A 311 -13.85 -22.95 3.83
C MET A 311 -14.91 -23.29 2.80
N GLY A 312 -14.83 -22.66 1.63
CA GLY A 312 -15.51 -23.15 0.44
C GLY A 312 -15.04 -24.57 0.13
N ALA A 313 -15.95 -25.45 -0.22
CA ALA A 313 -15.66 -26.80 -0.63
C ALA A 313 -15.98 -26.95 -2.12
N PRO A 314 -14.95 -26.96 -3.01
CA PRO A 314 -15.18 -27.17 -4.44
C PRO A 314 -15.90 -28.50 -4.69
N LEU A 315 -16.87 -28.52 -5.58
CA LEU A 315 -17.62 -29.75 -5.88
C LEU A 315 -16.71 -30.85 -6.44
N ASP A 316 -15.64 -30.46 -7.11
CA ASP A 316 -14.65 -31.40 -7.68
C ASP A 316 -13.52 -31.77 -6.69
N PHE A 317 -13.65 -31.38 -5.41
CA PHE A 317 -12.75 -31.80 -4.38
C PHE A 317 -12.90 -33.32 -4.12
N GLY A 318 -11.80 -34.05 -4.21
CA GLY A 318 -11.72 -35.51 -4.37
C GLY A 318 -12.31 -36.41 -3.25
N VAL A 319 -13.15 -35.89 -2.37
CA VAL A 319 -13.75 -36.61 -1.24
C VAL A 319 -15.26 -36.88 -1.41
N GLY A 320 -15.75 -36.91 -2.64
CA GLY A 320 -17.14 -37.27 -2.95
C GLY A 320 -18.16 -36.15 -2.69
N ILE A 321 -17.77 -34.88 -2.71
CA ILE A 321 -18.70 -33.74 -2.49
C ILE A 321 -19.70 -33.62 -3.62
N ARG A 322 -19.26 -33.79 -4.86
CA ARG A 322 -20.12 -33.77 -6.05
C ARG A 322 -21.17 -34.87 -6.00
N GLU A 323 -20.77 -36.08 -5.66
CA GLU A 323 -21.64 -37.25 -5.56
C GLU A 323 -22.70 -37.03 -4.45
N GLN A 324 -22.31 -36.49 -3.29
CA GLN A 324 -23.24 -36.15 -2.22
C GLN A 324 -24.20 -35.04 -2.63
N MET A 325 -23.73 -34.04 -3.38
CA MET A 325 -24.57 -32.97 -3.91
C MET A 325 -25.59 -33.52 -4.90
N VAL A 326 -25.16 -34.33 -5.86
CA VAL A 326 -26.08 -34.96 -6.84
C VAL A 326 -27.09 -35.87 -6.14
N ALA A 327 -26.62 -36.70 -5.19
CA ALA A 327 -27.54 -37.54 -4.39
C ALA A 327 -28.58 -36.74 -3.65
N TRP A 328 -28.20 -35.64 -2.99
CA TRP A 328 -29.15 -34.74 -2.32
C TRP A 328 -30.15 -34.13 -3.28
N LEU A 329 -29.71 -33.70 -4.48
CA LEU A 329 -30.60 -33.06 -5.48
C LEU A 329 -31.53 -34.02 -6.19
N THR A 330 -31.24 -35.33 -6.20
CA THR A 330 -32.07 -36.37 -6.83
C THR A 330 -33.12 -36.95 -5.91
N HIS A 331 -32.97 -36.80 -4.57
CA HIS A 331 -34.01 -37.19 -3.62
C HIS A 331 -35.13 -36.13 -3.60
N ASP A 332 -36.34 -36.53 -3.88
CA ASP A 332 -37.56 -35.69 -3.90
C ASP A 332 -37.91 -35.08 -2.53
N ASP A 333 -37.20 -35.45 -1.47
CA ASP A 333 -37.37 -34.98 -0.10
C ASP A 333 -36.62 -33.67 0.26
N VAL A 334 -36.39 -32.77 -0.70
CA VAL A 334 -36.03 -31.41 -0.33
C VAL A 334 -37.23 -30.78 0.37
N LYS A 335 -37.41 -31.10 1.66
CA LYS A 335 -38.46 -30.55 2.51
C LYS A 335 -38.24 -29.07 2.66
N VAL A 336 -38.89 -28.33 1.79
CA VAL A 336 -38.77 -26.85 1.60
C VAL A 336 -38.95 -26.07 2.92
N ARG A 337 -39.55 -26.65 3.96
CA ARG A 337 -39.77 -25.96 5.24
C ARG A 337 -38.69 -26.19 6.31
N GLU A 338 -37.95 -27.27 6.25
CA GLU A 338 -37.00 -27.64 7.32
C GLU A 338 -35.57 -27.18 7.02
N ASN A 339 -35.23 -27.06 5.72
CA ASN A 339 -33.87 -26.81 5.26
C ASN A 339 -33.74 -25.55 4.36
N VAL A 340 -34.52 -24.52 4.67
CA VAL A 340 -34.46 -23.22 3.99
C VAL A 340 -33.97 -22.17 4.95
N LEU A 341 -33.04 -21.38 4.52
CA LEU A 341 -32.58 -20.17 5.21
C LEU A 341 -32.63 -18.95 4.27
N VAL A 342 -32.82 -17.79 4.84
CA VAL A 342 -32.86 -16.52 4.11
C VAL A 342 -31.66 -15.68 4.51
N TYR A 343 -30.92 -15.23 3.51
CA TYR A 343 -29.78 -14.31 3.68
C TYR A 343 -29.82 -13.23 2.59
N HIS A 344 -29.85 -11.96 2.97
CA HIS A 344 -29.97 -10.79 2.07
C HIS A 344 -31.12 -10.93 1.04
N SER A 345 -32.30 -11.35 1.51
CA SER A 345 -33.51 -11.60 0.68
C SER A 345 -33.36 -12.72 -0.35
N GLU A 346 -32.31 -13.52 -0.28
CA GLU A 346 -32.10 -14.70 -1.09
C GLU A 346 -32.38 -15.97 -0.30
N ASN A 347 -33.06 -16.92 -0.94
CA ASN A 347 -33.40 -18.22 -0.33
C ASN A 347 -32.28 -19.22 -0.68
N PHE A 348 -31.77 -19.87 0.36
CA PHE A 348 -30.83 -20.97 0.27
C PHE A 348 -31.46 -22.25 0.81
N TYR A 349 -31.47 -23.28 0.00
CA TYR A 349 -31.72 -24.63 0.47
C TYR A 349 -30.38 -25.20 0.95
N TYR A 350 -30.39 -26.00 2.03
CA TYR A 350 -29.17 -26.58 2.52
C TYR A 350 -29.37 -28.01 3.02
N HIS A 351 -28.27 -28.78 2.99
CA HIS A 351 -28.18 -30.12 3.54
C HIS A 351 -26.89 -30.27 4.33
N GLU A 352 -26.97 -30.76 5.56
CA GLU A 352 -25.81 -31.03 6.39
C GLU A 352 -25.44 -32.51 6.32
N THR A 353 -24.18 -32.77 6.06
CA THR A 353 -23.61 -34.09 6.00
C THR A 353 -22.15 -34.07 6.54
N GLU A 354 -21.48 -35.17 6.43
CA GLU A 354 -20.06 -35.27 6.83
C GLU A 354 -19.20 -35.76 5.67
N VAL A 355 -17.97 -35.31 5.68
CA VAL A 355 -16.92 -35.78 4.78
C VAL A 355 -15.72 -36.28 5.60
N LYS A 356 -15.16 -37.42 5.22
CA LYS A 356 -13.98 -37.99 5.87
C LYS A 356 -12.74 -37.68 5.06
N ILE A 357 -11.75 -37.07 5.71
CA ILE A 357 -10.43 -36.83 5.17
C ILE A 357 -9.42 -37.49 6.12
N ASN A 358 -8.70 -38.48 5.63
CA ASN A 358 -7.67 -39.21 6.39
C ASN A 358 -8.10 -39.60 7.83
N SER A 359 -9.25 -40.23 7.95
CA SER A 359 -9.85 -40.68 9.22
C SER A 359 -10.46 -39.60 10.12
N LYS A 360 -10.40 -38.32 9.70
CA LYS A 360 -11.03 -37.21 10.45
C LYS A 360 -12.37 -36.83 9.80
N SER A 361 -13.43 -36.67 10.60
CA SER A 361 -14.74 -36.25 10.13
C SER A 361 -14.89 -34.74 10.22
N LEU A 362 -15.31 -34.14 9.12
CA LEU A 362 -15.59 -32.71 9.00
C LEU A 362 -17.06 -32.52 8.59
N ARG A 363 -17.70 -31.46 9.10
CA ARG A 363 -19.04 -31.09 8.64
C ARG A 363 -18.95 -30.53 7.22
N LEU A 364 -19.79 -31.06 6.35
CA LEU A 364 -20.02 -30.54 5.02
C LEU A 364 -21.44 -29.99 4.96
N ILE A 365 -21.61 -28.76 4.55
CA ILE A 365 -22.90 -28.13 4.37
C ILE A 365 -23.05 -27.80 2.90
N LEU A 366 -23.95 -28.48 2.26
CA LEU A 366 -24.29 -28.29 0.85
C LEU A 366 -25.37 -27.22 0.75
N PHE A 367 -25.22 -26.29 -0.16
CA PHE A 367 -26.20 -25.22 -0.40
C PHE A 367 -26.63 -25.17 -1.84
N LYS A 368 -27.88 -24.74 -2.07
CA LYS A 368 -28.44 -24.40 -3.37
C LYS A 368 -29.13 -23.06 -3.30
N SER A 369 -28.66 -22.11 -4.12
CA SER A 369 -29.20 -20.78 -4.26
C SER A 369 -30.02 -20.64 -5.54
N SER A 370 -31.26 -20.20 -5.43
CA SER A 370 -32.13 -19.96 -6.60
C SER A 370 -31.67 -18.75 -7.42
N ALA A 371 -31.15 -17.71 -6.77
CA ALA A 371 -30.66 -16.50 -7.47
C ALA A 371 -29.33 -16.75 -8.18
N SER A 372 -28.38 -17.47 -7.56
CA SER A 372 -27.13 -17.86 -8.20
C SER A 372 -27.36 -18.81 -9.35
N ARG A 373 -28.33 -19.72 -9.23
CA ARG A 373 -28.69 -20.68 -10.27
C ARG A 373 -28.98 -20.00 -11.60
N ALA A 374 -29.86 -19.00 -11.66
CA ALA A 374 -30.23 -18.34 -12.90
C ALA A 374 -29.02 -17.67 -13.62
N ARG A 375 -28.11 -17.08 -12.83
CA ARG A 375 -26.87 -16.48 -13.37
C ARG A 375 -25.89 -17.52 -13.90
N GLU A 376 -25.72 -18.60 -13.16
CA GLU A 376 -24.81 -19.69 -13.54
C GLU A 376 -25.33 -20.50 -14.76
N GLU A 377 -26.64 -20.72 -14.87
CA GLU A 377 -27.26 -21.31 -16.06
C GLU A 377 -26.97 -20.49 -17.32
N SER A 378 -27.11 -19.15 -17.24
CA SER A 378 -26.77 -18.27 -18.35
C SER A 378 -25.26 -18.32 -18.71
N SER A 379 -24.40 -18.34 -17.69
CA SER A 379 -22.96 -18.45 -17.87
C SER A 379 -22.56 -19.81 -18.46
N LEU A 380 -23.20 -20.89 -18.01
CA LEU A 380 -22.99 -22.24 -18.52
C LEU A 380 -23.35 -22.33 -20.01
N ALA A 381 -24.51 -21.82 -20.41
CA ALA A 381 -24.90 -21.79 -21.81
C ALA A 381 -23.92 -21.03 -22.68
N SER A 382 -23.44 -19.86 -22.22
CA SER A 382 -22.42 -19.07 -22.91
C SER A 382 -21.08 -19.81 -23.01
N LEU A 383 -20.70 -20.54 -21.95
CA LEU A 383 -19.47 -21.34 -21.96
C LEU A 383 -19.54 -22.48 -22.98
N TYR A 384 -20.62 -23.22 -23.03
CA TYR A 384 -20.83 -24.29 -24.01
C TYR A 384 -20.77 -23.76 -25.44
N THR A 385 -21.47 -22.66 -25.74
CA THR A 385 -21.42 -22.01 -27.06
C THR A 385 -19.98 -21.55 -27.42
N SER A 386 -19.26 -20.99 -26.48
CA SER A 386 -17.88 -20.55 -26.72
C SER A 386 -16.92 -21.72 -26.99
N ILE A 387 -17.06 -22.83 -26.26
CA ILE A 387 -16.24 -24.05 -26.50
C ILE A 387 -16.58 -24.67 -27.84
N GLU A 388 -17.87 -24.79 -28.18
CA GLU A 388 -18.35 -25.34 -29.47
C GLU A 388 -17.78 -24.54 -30.64
N GLN A 389 -17.83 -23.22 -30.56
CA GLN A 389 -17.25 -22.34 -31.57
C GLN A 389 -15.73 -22.51 -31.65
N GLU A 390 -15.01 -22.55 -30.53
CA GLU A 390 -13.57 -22.78 -30.51
C GLU A 390 -13.18 -24.14 -31.12
N LEU A 391 -13.94 -25.20 -30.83
CA LEU A 391 -13.71 -26.53 -31.40
C LEU A 391 -14.02 -26.55 -32.88
N THR A 392 -15.07 -25.86 -33.33
CA THR A 392 -15.45 -25.78 -34.78
C THR A 392 -14.39 -25.05 -35.59
N ASP A 393 -13.78 -24.01 -35.05
CA ASP A 393 -12.77 -23.19 -35.72
C ASP A 393 -11.40 -23.87 -35.85
N LYS A 394 -11.19 -25.00 -35.15
CA LYS A 394 -9.91 -25.71 -35.09
C LYS A 394 -9.94 -27.01 -35.86
N SER A 395 -8.90 -27.26 -36.66
CA SER A 395 -8.69 -28.56 -37.35
C SER A 395 -7.91 -29.56 -36.45
N LYS A 396 -7.16 -29.07 -35.45
CA LYS A 396 -6.37 -29.86 -34.54
C LYS A 396 -6.39 -29.28 -33.14
N ILE A 397 -6.36 -30.13 -32.12
CA ILE A 397 -6.25 -29.73 -30.70
C ILE A 397 -5.14 -30.50 -30.00
N SER A 398 -4.56 -29.87 -28.96
CA SER A 398 -3.63 -30.55 -28.07
C SER A 398 -4.36 -31.52 -27.11
N GLU A 399 -3.64 -32.53 -26.65
CA GLU A 399 -4.17 -33.48 -25.66
C GLU A 399 -4.74 -32.77 -24.44
N LYS A 400 -3.96 -31.84 -23.89
CA LYS A 400 -4.38 -31.01 -22.73
C LYS A 400 -5.68 -30.23 -22.97
N LEU A 401 -5.92 -29.76 -24.20
CA LEU A 401 -7.16 -29.04 -24.54
C LEU A 401 -8.32 -30.01 -24.71
N ALA A 402 -8.09 -31.16 -25.34
CA ALA A 402 -9.09 -32.22 -25.45
C ALA A 402 -9.52 -32.71 -24.06
N GLU A 403 -8.58 -32.97 -23.16
CA GLU A 403 -8.86 -33.36 -21.78
C GLU A 403 -9.67 -32.28 -21.04
N LYS A 404 -9.28 -31.01 -21.15
CA LYS A 404 -10.02 -29.90 -20.56
C LYS A 404 -11.46 -29.81 -21.04
N TYR A 405 -11.72 -30.03 -22.32
CA TYR A 405 -13.07 -29.91 -22.89
C TYR A 405 -13.87 -31.19 -22.85
N SER A 406 -13.24 -32.33 -22.53
CA SER A 406 -13.93 -33.60 -22.31
C SER A 406 -14.96 -33.57 -21.14
N CYS A 407 -14.84 -32.60 -20.25
CA CYS A 407 -15.87 -32.37 -19.22
C CYS A 407 -17.19 -31.83 -19.78
N TYR A 408 -17.20 -31.30 -20.99
CA TYR A 408 -18.35 -30.64 -21.61
C TYR A 408 -18.85 -31.36 -22.87
N PHE A 409 -17.92 -31.87 -23.71
CA PHE A 409 -18.19 -32.51 -24.98
C PHE A 409 -17.56 -33.91 -25.00
N ASP A 410 -18.10 -34.78 -25.83
CA ASP A 410 -17.44 -36.02 -26.15
C ASP A 410 -16.44 -35.72 -27.26
N ILE A 411 -15.15 -35.92 -27.02
CA ILE A 411 -14.06 -35.59 -27.93
C ILE A 411 -13.26 -36.86 -28.24
N ASP A 412 -13.23 -37.21 -29.52
CA ASP A 412 -12.36 -38.28 -30.02
C ASP A 412 -11.17 -37.66 -30.78
N ARG A 413 -9.99 -37.71 -30.13
CA ARG A 413 -8.74 -37.13 -30.65
C ARG A 413 -7.79 -38.21 -31.11
N LYS A 414 -7.27 -38.06 -32.32
CA LYS A 414 -6.25 -38.94 -32.94
C LYS A 414 -4.84 -38.47 -32.61
N ASP A 415 -3.86 -39.36 -32.78
CA ASP A 415 -2.44 -39.09 -32.50
C ASP A 415 -1.88 -37.92 -33.31
N ASP A 416 -2.38 -37.69 -34.53
CA ASP A 416 -1.97 -36.55 -35.37
C ASP A 416 -2.57 -35.20 -34.93
N GLY A 417 -3.39 -35.19 -33.85
CA GLY A 417 -4.07 -34.04 -33.26
C GLY A 417 -5.39 -33.68 -33.93
N SER A 418 -5.79 -34.38 -35.01
CA SER A 418 -7.14 -34.27 -35.59
C SER A 418 -8.18 -34.81 -34.58
N PHE A 419 -9.38 -34.31 -34.61
CA PHE A 419 -10.41 -34.68 -33.66
C PHE A 419 -11.82 -34.55 -34.24
N THR A 420 -12.76 -35.25 -33.62
CA THR A 420 -14.19 -35.03 -33.76
C THR A 420 -14.78 -34.72 -32.40
N PHE A 421 -15.87 -34.00 -32.35
CA PHE A 421 -16.55 -33.73 -31.07
C PHE A 421 -18.07 -33.78 -31.28
N GLU A 422 -18.73 -34.15 -30.20
CA GLU A 422 -20.21 -34.18 -30.12
C GLU A 422 -20.66 -33.55 -28.82
N PHE A 423 -21.80 -32.85 -28.89
CA PHE A 423 -22.44 -32.28 -27.68
C PHE A 423 -22.96 -33.42 -26.79
N ASN A 424 -22.53 -33.43 -25.52
CA ASN A 424 -22.99 -34.42 -24.55
C ASN A 424 -24.13 -33.88 -23.71
N GLN A 425 -25.36 -34.25 -24.03
CA GLN A 425 -26.56 -33.83 -23.31
C GLN A 425 -26.54 -34.26 -21.82
N SER A 426 -25.97 -35.40 -21.50
CA SER A 426 -25.90 -35.89 -20.11
C SER A 426 -24.99 -35.03 -19.27
N LYS A 427 -23.81 -34.69 -19.77
CA LYS A 427 -22.84 -33.78 -19.08
C LYS A 427 -23.41 -32.38 -18.92
N TYR A 428 -24.12 -31.87 -19.94
CA TYR A 428 -24.79 -30.59 -19.88
C TYR A 428 -25.90 -30.58 -18.81
N ASN A 429 -26.72 -31.61 -18.77
CA ASN A 429 -27.83 -31.71 -17.78
C ASN A 429 -27.28 -31.82 -16.35
N GLU A 430 -26.20 -32.59 -16.16
CA GLU A 430 -25.52 -32.67 -14.85
C GLU A 430 -24.96 -31.30 -14.42
N SER A 431 -24.28 -30.59 -15.31
CA SER A 431 -23.78 -29.25 -15.03
C SER A 431 -24.90 -28.26 -14.71
N LEU A 432 -26.02 -28.36 -15.45
CA LEU A 432 -27.22 -27.55 -15.24
C LEU A 432 -27.86 -27.83 -13.86
N GLN A 433 -27.89 -29.10 -13.44
CA GLN A 433 -28.41 -29.49 -12.13
C GLN A 433 -27.60 -28.89 -10.98
N LEU A 434 -26.28 -28.75 -11.17
CA LEU A 434 -25.34 -28.21 -10.18
C LEU A 434 -25.30 -26.68 -10.15
N CYS A 435 -25.91 -25.98 -11.12
CA CYS A 435 -25.97 -24.53 -11.11
C CYS A 435 -26.62 -23.99 -9.82
N GLY A 436 -25.97 -23.02 -9.20
CA GLY A 436 -26.39 -22.44 -7.91
C GLY A 436 -26.01 -23.27 -6.69
N CYS A 437 -25.30 -24.40 -6.89
CA CYS A 437 -24.87 -25.28 -5.81
C CYS A 437 -23.45 -25.00 -5.37
N PHE A 438 -23.18 -25.02 -4.07
CA PHE A 438 -21.85 -24.92 -3.48
C PHE A 438 -21.78 -25.63 -2.14
N GLY A 439 -20.59 -26.02 -1.73
CA GLY A 439 -20.34 -26.64 -0.43
C GLY A 439 -19.54 -25.72 0.50
N LEU A 440 -19.78 -25.83 1.79
CA LEU A 440 -18.91 -25.28 2.85
C LEU A 440 -18.47 -26.41 3.77
N ILE A 441 -17.18 -26.44 4.08
CA ILE A 441 -16.58 -27.41 4.99
C ILE A 441 -16.08 -26.71 6.25
N THR A 442 -16.28 -27.35 7.40
CA THR A 442 -15.84 -26.80 8.69
C THR A 442 -15.61 -27.91 9.72
N ASN A 443 -14.68 -27.67 10.64
CA ASN A 443 -14.51 -28.44 11.85
C ASN A 443 -15.27 -27.84 13.06
N ASN A 444 -15.99 -26.71 12.87
CA ASN A 444 -16.81 -26.11 13.92
C ASN A 444 -18.13 -26.88 14.08
N GLN A 445 -18.32 -27.45 15.27
CA GLN A 445 -19.52 -28.23 15.59
C GLN A 445 -20.63 -27.41 16.28
N LYS A 446 -20.37 -26.12 16.58
CA LYS A 446 -21.29 -25.30 17.38
C LYS A 446 -22.12 -24.32 16.55
N LEU A 447 -21.56 -23.82 15.45
CA LEU A 447 -22.25 -22.86 14.59
C LEU A 447 -23.36 -23.53 13.77
N LYS A 448 -24.47 -22.85 13.61
CA LYS A 448 -25.56 -23.30 12.72
C LYS A 448 -25.20 -23.02 11.26
N ALA A 449 -25.83 -23.75 10.33
CA ALA A 449 -25.63 -23.58 8.89
C ALA A 449 -25.81 -22.11 8.43
N VAL A 450 -26.80 -21.41 8.98
CA VAL A 450 -27.06 -19.99 8.68
C VAL A 450 -25.91 -19.08 9.12
N GLU A 451 -25.30 -19.36 10.26
CA GLU A 451 -24.15 -18.58 10.77
C GLU A 451 -22.90 -18.84 9.92
N ILE A 452 -22.69 -20.10 9.53
CA ILE A 452 -21.57 -20.51 8.65
C ILE A 452 -21.70 -19.85 7.28
N LEU A 453 -22.90 -19.86 6.68
CA LEU A 453 -23.15 -19.19 5.40
C LEU A 453 -22.92 -17.69 5.50
N LYS A 454 -23.45 -17.05 6.55
CA LYS A 454 -23.24 -15.61 6.79
C LYS A 454 -21.76 -15.28 6.87
N LEU A 455 -21.00 -15.96 7.70
CA LEU A 455 -19.56 -15.76 7.85
C LEU A 455 -18.82 -15.97 6.53
N TYR A 456 -19.14 -17.03 5.79
CA TYR A 456 -18.50 -17.27 4.51
C TYR A 456 -18.79 -16.17 3.48
N ARG A 457 -20.01 -15.64 3.44
CA ARG A 457 -20.38 -14.52 2.55
C ARG A 457 -19.74 -13.19 2.97
N GLU A 458 -19.54 -12.98 4.27
CA GLU A 458 -18.86 -11.79 4.81
C GLU A 458 -17.33 -11.81 4.61
N LYS A 459 -16.74 -12.93 4.12
CA LYS A 459 -15.30 -12.96 3.77
C LYS A 459 -14.89 -11.92 2.71
N ASN A 460 -15.85 -11.37 1.96
CA ASN A 460 -15.60 -10.28 1.01
C ASN A 460 -14.93 -9.06 1.67
N THR A 461 -14.93 -8.97 3.00
CA THR A 461 -14.17 -7.95 3.75
C THR A 461 -12.70 -7.91 3.37
N VAL A 462 -12.05 -9.07 3.16
CA VAL A 462 -10.65 -9.11 2.75
C VAL A 462 -10.47 -8.67 1.29
N GLU A 463 -11.44 -8.98 0.43
CA GLU A 463 -11.45 -8.52 -0.96
C GLU A 463 -11.61 -7.00 -1.03
N GLU A 464 -12.50 -6.41 -0.20
CA GLU A 464 -12.64 -4.96 -0.03
C GLU A 464 -11.32 -4.32 0.43
N SER A 465 -10.61 -4.96 1.37
CA SER A 465 -9.31 -4.49 1.84
C SER A 465 -8.25 -4.51 0.74
N PHE A 466 -8.19 -5.58 -0.07
CA PHE A 466 -7.29 -5.62 -1.23
C PHE A 466 -7.67 -4.57 -2.29
N ALA A 467 -8.95 -4.36 -2.55
CA ALA A 467 -9.41 -3.32 -3.46
C ALA A 467 -8.96 -1.93 -2.98
N SER A 468 -9.09 -1.63 -1.68
CA SER A 468 -8.59 -0.38 -1.11
C SER A 468 -7.07 -0.27 -1.20
N ILE A 469 -6.31 -1.33 -0.91
CA ILE A 469 -4.85 -1.34 -1.07
C ILE A 469 -4.46 -1.03 -2.52
N LYS A 470 -5.09 -1.67 -3.49
CA LYS A 470 -4.75 -1.52 -4.91
C LYS A 470 -5.21 -0.18 -5.49
N ASN A 471 -6.47 0.20 -5.26
CA ASN A 471 -7.10 1.33 -5.95
C ASN A 471 -6.97 2.64 -5.18
N ASP A 472 -7.14 2.61 -3.84
CA ASP A 472 -7.21 3.83 -3.04
C ASP A 472 -5.83 4.33 -2.60
N ILE A 473 -4.88 3.42 -2.34
CA ILE A 473 -3.52 3.78 -1.92
C ILE A 473 -2.43 3.43 -2.94
N LEU A 474 -2.81 3.17 -4.20
CA LEU A 474 -1.90 2.84 -5.30
C LEU A 474 -0.97 1.65 -5.03
N GLY A 475 -1.43 0.70 -4.22
CA GLY A 475 -0.69 -0.51 -3.87
C GLY A 475 -0.71 -1.60 -4.96
N GLU A 476 -1.13 -1.29 -6.19
CA GLU A 476 -1.09 -2.24 -7.31
C GLU A 476 0.32 -2.68 -7.65
N ARG A 477 1.31 -1.78 -7.42
CA ARG A 477 2.72 -2.01 -7.74
C ARG A 477 3.63 -1.53 -6.63
N MET A 478 4.62 -2.34 -6.35
CA MET A 478 5.67 -1.97 -5.41
C MET A 478 6.84 -1.29 -6.13
N TYR A 479 7.27 -0.14 -5.61
CA TYR A 479 8.32 0.71 -6.19
C TYR A 479 9.60 0.78 -5.35
N VAL A 480 9.76 -0.09 -4.36
CA VAL A 480 11.00 -0.16 -3.57
C VAL A 480 12.06 -0.98 -4.30
N SER A 481 13.34 -0.72 -4.03
CA SER A 481 14.46 -1.30 -4.76
C SER A 481 15.37 -2.21 -3.93
N LYS A 482 15.11 -2.33 -2.62
CA LYS A 482 15.93 -3.12 -1.69
C LYS A 482 15.08 -4.15 -0.94
N ASP A 483 15.62 -5.35 -0.72
CA ASP A 483 14.97 -6.40 0.07
C ASP A 483 14.57 -5.93 1.49
N THR A 484 15.41 -5.12 2.12
CA THR A 484 15.12 -4.56 3.45
C THR A 484 13.94 -3.60 3.48
N SER A 485 13.57 -3.01 2.35
CA SER A 485 12.52 -1.99 2.25
C SER A 485 11.16 -2.55 1.82
N HIS A 486 11.08 -3.78 1.34
CA HIS A 486 9.79 -4.33 0.88
C HIS A 486 8.91 -4.85 2.03
N TRP A 487 9.50 -5.03 3.21
CA TRP A 487 8.79 -5.43 4.43
C TRP A 487 8.24 -4.25 5.23
N ALA A 488 8.74 -3.06 5.00
CA ALA A 488 8.30 -1.82 5.62
C ALA A 488 7.09 -1.24 4.89
#